data_2c26c66ed801378f5ed56128c0910e0d
#
_entry.id   2c26c66ed801378f5ed56128c0910e0d
#
_cell.length_a   1.000
_cell.length_b   1.000
_cell.length_c   1.000
_cell.angle_alpha   90.00
_cell.angle_beta   90.00
_cell.angle_gamma   90.00
#
_symmetry.space_group_name_H-M   'P 1'
#
loop_
_entity.id
_entity.type
_entity.pdbx_description
1 polymer ?
#
loop_
_entity_poly.entity_id
_entity_poly.type
_entity_poly.pdbx_seq_one_letter_code
_entity_poly.pdbx_strand_id
1 'polypeptide(L)'
;MSQPEAERLYQRHFTAAEANGLLPTLAPVIERLRDAKDELTDEEMHAALGEAAPGNGGGEPGRTVGVAFLEVRKLLLALAEAGVVVKDIDRGLIDFPALLEGREVFLCWELGEDEVGFWHELDAGYPGRRPLD
;
A
#
# COMPACT_ATOMS: atom_id res chain seq x y z
N MET A 1 4.60 25.16 -7.55
CA MET A 1 3.27 25.42 -8.12
C MET A 1 2.32 24.28 -7.79
N SER A 2 1.07 24.62 -7.53
CA SER A 2 0.06 23.62 -7.23
C SER A 2 -0.31 22.82 -8.47
N GLN A 3 -0.58 21.54 -8.26
CA GLN A 3 -1.10 20.68 -9.29
C GLN A 3 -2.61 20.89 -9.39
N PRO A 4 -3.18 21.05 -10.60
CA PRO A 4 -4.63 21.12 -10.74
C PRO A 4 -5.28 19.85 -10.24
N GLU A 5 -6.43 19.99 -9.60
CA GLU A 5 -7.15 18.85 -9.05
C GLU A 5 -7.46 17.78 -10.10
N ALA A 6 -7.77 18.19 -11.33
CA ALA A 6 -8.07 17.26 -12.40
C ALA A 6 -6.89 16.39 -12.83
N GLU A 7 -5.66 16.79 -12.49
CA GLU A 7 -4.45 16.03 -12.81
C GLU A 7 -4.01 15.10 -11.69
N ARG A 8 -4.71 15.13 -10.56
CA ARG A 8 -4.34 14.29 -9.42
C ARG A 8 -4.74 12.85 -9.66
N LEU A 9 -3.84 11.92 -9.30
CA LEU A 9 -4.04 10.50 -9.50
C LEU A 9 -4.84 9.85 -8.37
N TYR A 10 -4.84 10.46 -7.19
CA TYR A 10 -5.48 9.89 -6.01
C TYR A 10 -6.59 10.78 -5.50
N GLN A 11 -7.67 10.16 -5.03
CA GLN A 11 -8.81 10.90 -4.49
C GLN A 11 -8.60 11.29 -3.04
N ARG A 12 -7.96 10.40 -2.28
CA ARG A 12 -7.71 10.64 -0.87
C ARG A 12 -6.26 11.06 -0.66
N HIS A 13 -6.08 12.12 0.11
CA HIS A 13 -4.75 12.61 0.49
C HIS A 13 -4.66 12.67 2.01
N PHE A 14 -3.51 12.31 2.53
CA PHE A 14 -3.25 12.24 3.96
C PHE A 14 -2.30 13.34 4.38
N THR A 15 -2.53 13.91 5.56
CA THR A 15 -1.51 14.68 6.24
C THR A 15 -0.58 13.72 6.97
N ALA A 16 0.61 14.20 7.38
CA ALA A 16 1.51 13.38 8.18
C ALA A 16 0.84 12.95 9.50
N ALA A 17 0.07 13.84 10.11
CA ALA A 17 -0.64 13.52 11.35
C ALA A 17 -1.68 12.41 11.13
N GLU A 18 -2.43 12.49 10.03
CA GLU A 18 -3.41 11.46 9.70
C GLU A 18 -2.73 10.11 9.42
N ALA A 19 -1.65 10.12 8.65
CA ALA A 19 -0.91 8.89 8.36
C ALA A 19 -0.35 8.28 9.63
N ASN A 20 0.25 9.07 10.49
CA ASN A 20 0.78 8.60 11.77
C ASN A 20 -0.32 8.05 12.67
N GLY A 21 -1.49 8.67 12.66
CA GLY A 21 -2.63 8.19 13.44
C GLY A 21 -3.13 6.82 13.01
N LEU A 22 -2.88 6.43 11.77
CA LEU A 22 -3.29 5.13 11.26
C LEU A 22 -2.27 4.02 11.52
N LEU A 23 -1.03 4.35 11.85
CA LEU A 23 0.02 3.34 12.01
C LEU A 23 -0.33 2.26 13.05
N PRO A 24 -0.91 2.57 14.22
CA PRO A 24 -1.27 1.52 15.15
C PRO A 24 -2.25 0.49 14.58
N THR A 25 -3.08 0.90 13.63
CA THR A 25 -4.01 0.01 12.94
C THR A 25 -3.35 -0.69 11.77
N LEU A 26 -2.53 0.04 11.01
CA LEU A 26 -1.94 -0.47 9.77
C LEU A 26 -0.75 -1.39 10.02
N ALA A 27 0.09 -1.12 11.02
CA ALA A 27 1.28 -1.93 11.25
C ALA A 27 0.95 -3.42 11.44
N PRO A 28 -0.04 -3.79 12.28
CA PRO A 28 -0.42 -5.21 12.40
C PRO A 28 -0.95 -5.80 11.09
N VAL A 29 -1.67 -5.01 10.30
CA VAL A 29 -2.19 -5.47 8.99
C VAL A 29 -1.03 -5.76 8.04
N ILE A 30 -0.04 -4.88 8.01
CA ILE A 30 1.14 -5.06 7.15
C ILE A 30 1.94 -6.29 7.59
N GLU A 31 2.10 -6.50 8.90
CA GLU A 31 2.78 -7.68 9.42
C GLU A 31 2.05 -8.97 9.02
N ARG A 32 0.73 -8.98 9.13
CA ARG A 32 -0.07 -10.13 8.73
C ARG A 32 0.01 -10.38 7.24
N LEU A 33 0.02 -9.33 6.45
CA LEU A 33 0.15 -9.43 4.99
C LEU A 33 1.48 -10.09 4.63
N ARG A 34 2.57 -9.65 5.26
CA ARG A 34 3.89 -10.21 5.04
C ARG A 34 3.93 -11.70 5.43
N ASP A 35 3.40 -12.02 6.62
CA ASP A 35 3.40 -13.40 7.10
C ASP A 35 2.56 -14.31 6.21
N ALA A 36 1.39 -13.85 5.79
CA ALA A 36 0.53 -14.62 4.90
C ALA A 36 1.18 -14.84 3.54
N LYS A 37 1.87 -13.82 3.03
CA LYS A 37 2.60 -13.95 1.76
C LYS A 37 3.66 -15.04 1.82
N ASP A 38 4.37 -15.14 2.95
CA ASP A 38 5.42 -16.14 3.11
C ASP A 38 4.91 -17.59 3.04
N GLU A 39 3.60 -17.79 3.23
CA GLU A 39 2.97 -19.10 3.11
C GLU A 39 2.51 -19.41 1.69
N LEU A 40 2.64 -18.46 0.76
CA LEU A 40 2.19 -18.65 -0.62
C LEU A 40 3.34 -19.06 -1.53
N THR A 41 3.00 -19.83 -2.56
CA THR A 41 3.90 -20.03 -3.68
C THR A 41 3.91 -18.76 -4.53
N ASP A 42 4.93 -18.61 -5.38
CA ASP A 42 5.01 -17.47 -6.30
C ASP A 42 3.79 -17.41 -7.21
N GLU A 43 3.31 -18.55 -7.68
CA GLU A 43 2.13 -18.63 -8.53
C GLU A 43 0.88 -18.15 -7.80
N GLU A 44 0.70 -18.58 -6.54
CA GLU A 44 -0.43 -18.17 -5.72
C GLU A 44 -0.38 -16.67 -5.44
N MET A 45 0.80 -16.13 -5.16
CA MET A 45 0.95 -14.69 -4.92
C MET A 45 0.59 -13.89 -6.16
N HIS A 46 1.06 -14.35 -7.32
CA HIS A 46 0.73 -13.69 -8.59
C HIS A 46 -0.78 -13.67 -8.83
N ALA A 47 -1.44 -14.79 -8.57
CA ALA A 47 -2.89 -14.89 -8.70
C ALA A 47 -3.62 -13.96 -7.73
N ALA A 48 -3.15 -13.88 -6.48
CA ALA A 48 -3.76 -13.00 -5.48
C ALA A 48 -3.69 -11.54 -5.88
N LEU A 49 -2.56 -11.12 -6.42
CA LEU A 49 -2.38 -9.74 -6.89
C LEU A 49 -3.28 -9.47 -8.10
N GLY A 50 -3.37 -10.45 -9.02
CA GLY A 50 -4.22 -10.32 -10.20
C GLY A 50 -5.71 -10.22 -9.85
N GLU A 51 -6.16 -10.99 -8.89
CA GLU A 51 -7.56 -10.97 -8.46
C GLU A 51 -7.94 -9.70 -7.72
N ALA A 52 -6.97 -9.03 -7.13
CA ALA A 52 -7.22 -7.74 -6.48
C ALA A 52 -7.36 -6.61 -7.50
N ALA A 53 -6.99 -6.85 -8.76
CA ALA A 53 -7.09 -5.85 -9.81
C ALA A 53 -8.51 -5.80 -10.38
N PRO A 54 -9.03 -4.60 -10.69
CA PRO A 54 -10.34 -4.48 -11.31
C PRO A 54 -10.42 -5.22 -12.65
N GLY A 55 -11.54 -5.88 -12.88
CA GLY A 55 -11.81 -6.55 -14.15
C GLY A 55 -11.19 -7.91 -14.34
N ASN A 56 -10.41 -8.36 -13.38
CA ASN A 56 -9.81 -9.69 -13.43
C ASN A 56 -10.82 -10.68 -12.83
N GLY A 57 -11.58 -11.31 -13.69
CA GLY A 57 -12.67 -12.16 -13.25
C GLY A 57 -12.26 -13.60 -12.98
N GLY A 58 -12.85 -14.16 -11.95
CA GLY A 58 -13.00 -15.57 -11.74
C GLY A 58 -11.75 -16.42 -11.56
N GLY A 59 -11.62 -17.01 -10.39
CA GLY A 59 -10.67 -18.09 -10.18
C GLY A 59 -11.08 -19.33 -10.96
N GLU A 60 -10.18 -20.25 -11.09
CA GLU A 60 -10.47 -21.50 -11.78
C GLU A 60 -11.41 -22.37 -10.96
N PRO A 61 -12.50 -22.86 -11.57
CA PRO A 61 -13.40 -23.78 -10.88
C PRO A 61 -12.66 -25.03 -10.42
N GLY A 62 -12.95 -25.47 -9.22
CA GLY A 62 -12.36 -26.71 -8.69
C GLY A 62 -10.99 -26.57 -8.09
N ARG A 63 -10.38 -25.39 -8.15
CA ARG A 63 -9.09 -25.17 -7.55
C ARG A 63 -9.23 -24.92 -6.04
N THR A 64 -8.41 -25.61 -5.26
CA THR A 64 -8.38 -25.36 -3.83
C THR A 64 -7.56 -24.09 -3.57
N VAL A 65 -8.20 -23.13 -2.90
CA VAL A 65 -7.55 -21.87 -2.54
C VAL A 65 -7.21 -21.95 -1.07
N GLY A 66 -5.92 -21.75 -0.75
CA GLY A 66 -5.46 -21.79 0.63
C GLY A 66 -5.92 -20.58 1.43
N VAL A 67 -5.92 -20.75 2.75
CA VAL A 67 -6.32 -19.68 3.67
C VAL A 67 -5.41 -18.46 3.52
N ALA A 68 -4.10 -18.70 3.36
CA ALA A 68 -3.14 -17.61 3.18
C ALA A 68 -3.43 -16.81 1.91
N PHE A 69 -3.82 -17.47 0.82
CA PHE A 69 -4.19 -16.78 -0.42
C PHE A 69 -5.37 -15.83 -0.20
N LEU A 70 -6.41 -16.34 0.45
CA LEU A 70 -7.60 -15.52 0.73
C LEU A 70 -7.27 -14.36 1.65
N GLU A 71 -6.41 -14.58 2.63
CA GLU A 71 -6.01 -13.54 3.56
C GLU A 71 -5.21 -12.44 2.86
N VAL A 72 -4.24 -12.80 2.04
CA VAL A 72 -3.45 -11.81 1.29
C VAL A 72 -4.38 -10.94 0.44
N ARG A 73 -5.28 -11.58 -0.30
CA ARG A 73 -6.22 -10.85 -1.16
C ARG A 73 -7.10 -9.89 -0.35
N LYS A 74 -7.64 -10.38 0.77
CA LYS A 74 -8.48 -9.56 1.65
C LYS A 74 -7.73 -8.35 2.20
N LEU A 75 -6.51 -8.56 2.66
CA LEU A 75 -5.69 -7.50 3.24
C LEU A 75 -5.29 -6.45 2.20
N LEU A 76 -4.92 -6.91 0.99
CA LEU A 76 -4.59 -5.98 -0.10
C LEU A 76 -5.78 -5.11 -0.47
N LEU A 77 -6.98 -5.70 -0.54
CA LEU A 77 -8.19 -4.94 -0.86
C LEU A 77 -8.51 -3.92 0.24
N ALA A 78 -8.35 -4.33 1.51
CA ALA A 78 -8.61 -3.43 2.63
C ALA A 78 -7.66 -2.22 2.62
N LEU A 79 -6.38 -2.45 2.31
CA LEU A 79 -5.40 -1.36 2.23
C LEU A 79 -5.73 -0.43 1.05
N ALA A 80 -6.10 -0.99 -0.08
CA ALA A 80 -6.50 -0.19 -1.24
C ALA A 80 -7.72 0.68 -0.93
N GLU A 81 -8.71 0.12 -0.25
CA GLU A 81 -9.91 0.87 0.16
C GLU A 81 -9.57 1.98 1.14
N ALA A 82 -8.59 1.77 1.98
CA ALA A 82 -8.13 2.79 2.92
C ALA A 82 -7.34 3.91 2.24
N GLY A 83 -7.00 3.74 0.97
CA GLY A 83 -6.23 4.73 0.22
C GLY A 83 -4.72 4.60 0.37
N VAL A 84 -4.26 3.49 0.93
CA VAL A 84 -2.84 3.21 1.17
C VAL A 84 -2.28 2.40 0.00
N VAL A 85 -1.10 2.80 -0.47
CA VAL A 85 -0.44 2.14 -1.60
C VAL A 85 0.67 1.23 -1.06
N VAL A 86 0.56 -0.07 -1.32
CA VAL A 86 1.59 -1.03 -0.90
C VAL A 86 2.67 -1.08 -1.97
N LYS A 87 3.90 -0.81 -1.59
CA LYS A 87 5.04 -0.78 -2.51
C LYS A 87 5.90 -2.04 -2.44
N ASP A 88 6.08 -2.58 -1.26
CA ASP A 88 6.90 -3.79 -1.07
C ASP A 88 6.38 -4.53 0.17
N ILE A 89 5.75 -5.68 -0.06
CA ILE A 89 5.17 -6.45 1.03
C ILE A 89 6.23 -6.99 1.99
N ASP A 90 7.34 -7.49 1.45
CA ASP A 90 8.37 -8.10 2.29
C ASP A 90 9.01 -7.09 3.23
N ARG A 91 9.18 -5.86 2.77
CA ARG A 91 9.74 -4.78 3.59
C ARG A 91 8.67 -4.09 4.43
N GLY A 92 7.41 -4.34 4.15
CA GLY A 92 6.33 -3.59 4.78
C GLY A 92 6.37 -2.12 4.39
N LEU A 93 6.68 -1.84 3.12
CA LEU A 93 6.83 -0.49 2.61
C LEU A 93 5.52 -0.02 2.02
N ILE A 94 4.98 1.05 2.58
CA ILE A 94 3.72 1.64 2.12
C ILE A 94 3.87 3.14 1.88
N ASP A 95 3.02 3.65 1.00
CA ASP A 95 2.98 5.07 0.69
C ASP A 95 1.56 5.60 0.92
N PHE A 96 1.49 6.81 1.44
CA PHE A 96 0.23 7.53 1.62
C PHE A 96 0.22 8.71 0.64
N PRO A 97 -0.74 8.76 -0.29
CA PRO A 97 -0.86 9.94 -1.15
C PRO A 97 -1.08 11.18 -0.30
N ALA A 98 -0.39 12.24 -0.62
CA ALA A 98 -0.43 13.49 0.13
C ALA A 98 -0.30 14.69 -0.80
N LEU A 99 -0.59 15.86 -0.27
CA LEU A 99 -0.36 17.11 -0.99
C LEU A 99 0.70 17.90 -0.26
N LEU A 100 1.75 18.25 -0.97
CA LEU A 100 2.80 19.13 -0.47
C LEU A 100 2.77 20.39 -1.31
N GLU A 101 2.38 21.49 -0.70
CA GLU A 101 2.20 22.76 -1.41
C GLU A 101 1.27 22.61 -2.63
N GLY A 102 0.22 21.78 -2.48
CA GLY A 102 -0.77 21.55 -3.52
C GLY A 102 -0.38 20.56 -4.59
N ARG A 103 0.79 19.94 -4.48
CA ARG A 103 1.30 18.96 -5.43
C ARG A 103 1.25 17.56 -4.82
N GLU A 104 0.86 16.57 -5.63
CA GLU A 104 0.81 15.19 -5.14
C GLU A 104 2.21 14.62 -4.93
N VAL A 105 2.39 14.06 -3.74
CA VAL A 105 3.59 13.32 -3.36
C VAL A 105 3.15 12.08 -2.58
N PHE A 106 4.09 11.24 -2.20
CA PHE A 106 3.85 10.15 -1.27
C PHE A 106 4.55 10.42 0.06
N LEU A 107 3.82 10.20 1.15
CA LEU A 107 4.43 10.04 2.46
C LEU A 107 4.81 8.57 2.57
N CYS A 108 6.03 8.28 2.97
CA CYS A 108 6.60 6.93 2.91
C CYS A 108 6.84 6.39 4.32
N TRP A 109 6.46 5.14 4.52
CA TRP A 109 6.69 4.45 5.78
C TRP A 109 7.08 3.01 5.53
N GLU A 110 8.05 2.53 6.28
CA GLU A 110 8.50 1.15 6.23
C GLU A 110 8.31 0.52 7.60
N LEU A 111 7.86 -0.74 7.63
CA LEU A 111 7.63 -1.46 8.88
C LEU A 111 8.90 -1.44 9.74
N GLY A 112 8.76 -1.03 10.98
CA GLY A 112 9.86 -0.85 11.90
C GLY A 112 10.21 0.61 12.16
N GLU A 113 9.77 1.52 11.31
CA GLU A 113 9.94 2.95 11.56
C GLU A 113 8.91 3.41 12.60
N ASP A 114 9.31 4.30 13.50
CA ASP A 114 8.43 4.77 14.58
C ASP A 114 7.29 5.64 14.07
N GLU A 115 7.55 6.39 13.00
CA GLU A 115 6.57 7.33 12.47
C GLU A 115 6.77 7.54 10.98
N VAL A 116 5.77 8.13 10.33
CA VAL A 116 5.89 8.57 8.95
C VAL A 116 6.71 9.85 8.96
N GLY A 117 7.97 9.75 8.57
CA GLY A 117 8.92 10.86 8.64
C GLY A 117 9.56 11.24 7.31
N PHE A 118 9.10 10.62 6.20
CA PHE A 118 9.70 10.84 4.89
C PHE A 118 8.64 11.01 3.82
N TRP A 119 9.03 11.66 2.73
CA TRP A 119 8.20 11.79 1.55
C TRP A 119 9.05 11.60 0.30
N HIS A 120 8.40 11.31 -0.83
CA HIS A 120 9.09 11.28 -2.12
C HIS A 120 8.10 11.66 -3.23
N GLU A 121 8.67 12.05 -4.37
CA GLU A 121 7.85 12.32 -5.55
C GLU A 121 7.15 11.05 -6.00
N LEU A 122 6.04 11.17 -6.72
CA LEU A 122 5.27 10.01 -7.15
C LEU A 122 6.10 9.02 -7.97
N ASP A 123 7.07 9.51 -8.72
CA ASP A 123 7.91 8.70 -9.60
C ASP A 123 9.30 8.38 -9.04
N ALA A 124 9.62 8.85 -7.83
CA ALA A 124 10.97 8.69 -7.28
C ALA A 124 11.17 7.40 -6.51
N GLY A 125 10.15 6.90 -5.82
CA GLY A 125 10.24 5.73 -4.99
C GLY A 125 11.12 5.89 -3.76
N TYR A 126 11.37 4.77 -3.08
CA TYR A 126 12.11 4.76 -1.81
C TYR A 126 13.49 5.42 -1.88
N PRO A 127 14.32 5.16 -2.93
CA PRO A 127 15.64 5.80 -2.98
C PRO A 127 15.61 7.32 -3.01
N GLY A 128 14.49 7.89 -3.42
CA GLY A 128 14.33 9.34 -3.48
C GLY A 128 13.67 9.96 -2.28
N ARG A 129 13.51 9.22 -1.17
CA ARG A 129 12.81 9.76 0.01
C ARG A 129 13.61 10.87 0.66
N ARG A 130 12.86 11.82 1.18
CA ARG A 130 13.42 13.01 1.86
C ARG A 130 12.73 13.16 3.21
N PRO A 131 13.43 13.65 4.23
CA PRO A 131 12.82 13.94 5.52
C PRO A 131 11.67 14.95 5.37
N LEU A 132 10.63 14.78 6.18
CA LEU A 132 9.51 15.72 6.20
C LEU A 132 9.90 17.07 6.79
N ASP A 133 10.98 17.13 7.56
CA ASP A 133 11.51 18.38 8.13
C ASP A 133 12.90 18.65 7.65
#